data_5b7927fac583e78293409f1c53dfdb81
#
_entry.id   5b7927fac583e78293409f1c53dfdb81
#
_cell.length_a   1.000
_cell.length_b   1.000
_cell.length_c   1.000
_cell.angle_alpha   90.00
_cell.angle_beta   90.00
_cell.angle_gamma   90.00
#
_symmetry.space_group_name_H-M   'P 1'
#
loop_
_entity.id
_entity.type
_entity.pdbx_description
1 polymer ?
#
loop_
_entity_poly.entity_id
_entity_poly.type
_entity_poly.pdbx_seq_one_letter_code
_entity_poly.pdbx_strand_id
1 'polypeptide(L)'
;MLYISLTKLPLSARNTNKKNSENLIQKSKFQFFGKLTILADHFITIFMTDLKAITSHFAISGEVAEIKPLGSGLINDTFLVTTRYPDTPDYVLQRINQAIFTDVPLLQENIRYITSRIRYHLQQRNANDIDRKTLTLVPATDERLYYYDGNSYWRLTIYIAGSKTFEQVTPDLAYQTGRAFGEFQYFLSDIPNPPIGATIPDFHNMEFRLGQFREAIARDKAARLAKVQPIVDELLGRSEEMCRAERLHREGKLPKRITHCDTKVNNMLFDQDDRFLCVIDLDTTMPGFVLSDFGDFIRPAANKGAEDDKELDRVGLDMEIFREFARGYLETASAFLTPIEKQLLPYGAQLLTYMQTVRFLTDYLNGDTY
;
A
#
# COMPACT_ATOMS: atom_id res chain seq x y z
N MET A 1 4.59 -9.18 -19.23
CA MET A 1 5.21 -7.94 -19.70
C MET A 1 4.40 -7.40 -20.87
N LEU A 2 3.41 -6.58 -20.61
CA LEU A 2 2.65 -5.88 -21.66
C LEU A 2 1.83 -4.79 -21.00
N TYR A 3 2.36 -3.56 -21.01
CA TYR A 3 1.59 -2.34 -20.81
C TYR A 3 1.19 -1.82 -22.20
N ILE A 4 -0.09 -1.64 -22.45
CA ILE A 4 -0.58 -1.06 -23.70
C ILE A 4 -1.03 0.36 -23.42
N SER A 5 -0.29 1.32 -23.98
CA SER A 5 -0.66 2.73 -24.05
C SER A 5 -1.80 2.94 -25.07
N LEU A 6 -2.93 3.44 -24.61
CA LEU A 6 -4.05 3.87 -25.43
C LEU A 6 -4.24 5.39 -25.35
N THR A 7 -3.47 6.15 -26.14
CA THR A 7 -3.86 7.51 -26.53
C THR A 7 -3.22 7.87 -27.87
N LYS A 8 -3.96 7.82 -28.95
CA LYS A 8 -3.80 8.67 -30.15
C LYS A 8 -5.07 8.65 -31.02
N LEU A 9 -5.81 9.74 -30.97
CA LEU A 9 -6.63 10.18 -32.10
C LEU A 9 -6.32 11.66 -32.39
N PRO A 10 -6.19 12.08 -33.67
CA PRO A 10 -5.73 13.41 -34.01
C PRO A 10 -6.86 14.42 -34.02
N LEU A 11 -6.61 15.61 -33.46
CA LEU A 11 -7.42 16.80 -33.62
C LEU A 11 -6.97 17.55 -34.88
N SER A 12 -7.85 17.64 -35.86
CA SER A 12 -7.69 18.54 -37.01
C SER A 12 -8.80 19.60 -37.03
N ALA A 13 -8.35 20.85 -37.07
CA ALA A 13 -8.93 22.01 -37.66
C ALA A 13 -10.16 22.73 -37.03
N ARG A 14 -9.99 23.94 -36.54
CA ARG A 14 -10.40 25.18 -37.22
C ARG A 14 -9.98 26.45 -36.47
N ASN A 15 -9.29 27.30 -37.21
CA ASN A 15 -8.96 28.69 -36.86
C ASN A 15 -10.20 29.61 -37.05
N THR A 16 -10.46 30.55 -36.15
CA THR A 16 -10.64 31.99 -36.40
C THR A 16 -11.20 32.71 -35.16
N ASN A 17 -10.69 33.90 -34.92
CA ASN A 17 -11.09 34.93 -33.93
C ASN A 17 -10.45 34.87 -32.55
N LYS A 18 -9.16 35.23 -32.49
CA LYS A 18 -8.30 35.03 -31.31
C LYS A 18 -7.86 36.30 -30.57
N LYS A 19 -8.49 37.43 -30.65
CA LYS A 19 -8.04 38.63 -29.91
C LYS A 19 -9.01 39.25 -28.91
N ASN A 20 -10.32 38.99 -29.00
CA ASN A 20 -11.29 39.56 -28.04
C ASN A 20 -11.76 38.56 -26.95
N SER A 21 -11.48 37.25 -27.11
CA SER A 21 -11.82 36.24 -26.13
C SER A 21 -10.77 36.06 -25.03
N GLU A 22 -9.51 36.37 -25.28
CA GLU A 22 -8.41 36.16 -24.34
C GLU A 22 -8.47 37.12 -23.13
N ASN A 23 -8.90 38.37 -23.31
CA ASN A 23 -9.02 39.33 -22.21
C ASN A 23 -10.26 39.11 -21.31
N LEU A 24 -11.33 38.51 -21.82
CA LEU A 24 -12.51 38.13 -21.01
C LEU A 24 -12.28 36.85 -20.26
N ILE A 25 -11.55 35.91 -20.85
CA ILE A 25 -11.18 34.63 -20.23
C ILE A 25 -10.13 34.82 -19.11
N GLN A 26 -9.19 35.77 -19.28
CA GLN A 26 -8.22 36.08 -18.21
C GLN A 26 -8.89 36.76 -17.01
N LYS A 27 -9.81 37.71 -17.20
CA LYS A 27 -10.54 38.34 -16.08
C LYS A 27 -11.48 37.35 -15.35
N SER A 28 -12.15 36.48 -16.08
CA SER A 28 -13.03 35.47 -15.46
C SER A 28 -12.23 34.37 -14.72
N LYS A 29 -11.06 34.00 -15.25
CA LYS A 29 -10.16 33.06 -14.54
C LYS A 29 -9.63 33.65 -13.24
N PHE A 30 -9.22 34.93 -13.22
CA PHE A 30 -8.72 35.57 -11.99
C PHE A 30 -9.81 35.72 -10.92
N GLN A 31 -11.06 36.03 -11.28
CA GLN A 31 -12.18 36.04 -10.31
C GLN A 31 -12.61 34.65 -9.85
N PHE A 32 -12.51 33.66 -10.74
CA PHE A 32 -12.84 32.25 -10.38
C PHE A 32 -11.77 31.66 -9.49
N PHE A 33 -10.50 31.89 -9.76
CA PHE A 33 -9.39 31.43 -8.88
C PHE A 33 -9.43 32.12 -7.51
N GLY A 34 -9.71 33.42 -7.43
CA GLY A 34 -9.83 34.12 -6.15
C GLY A 34 -10.98 33.61 -5.27
N LYS A 35 -12.14 33.28 -5.87
CA LYS A 35 -13.24 32.65 -5.14
C LYS A 35 -12.96 31.20 -4.76
N LEU A 36 -12.23 30.45 -5.61
CA LEU A 36 -11.83 29.07 -5.28
C LEU A 36 -10.83 29.05 -4.12
N THR A 37 -9.88 29.99 -4.07
CA THR A 37 -8.91 30.10 -3.00
C THR A 37 -9.59 30.45 -1.66
N ILE A 38 -10.52 31.41 -1.65
CA ILE A 38 -11.27 31.77 -0.44
C ILE A 38 -12.17 30.62 0.05
N LEU A 39 -12.81 29.87 -0.86
CA LEU A 39 -13.58 28.69 -0.53
C LEU A 39 -12.67 27.56 -0.04
N ALA A 40 -11.51 27.34 -0.66
CA ALA A 40 -10.54 26.36 -0.22
C ALA A 40 -9.98 26.70 1.18
N ASP A 41 -9.63 27.96 1.43
CA ASP A 41 -9.15 28.41 2.75
C ASP A 41 -10.25 28.28 3.83
N HIS A 42 -11.51 28.54 3.47
CA HIS A 42 -12.65 28.38 4.40
C HIS A 42 -12.94 26.90 4.67
N PHE A 43 -12.90 26.04 3.65
CA PHE A 43 -13.00 24.59 3.79
C PHE A 43 -11.84 24.02 4.61
N ILE A 44 -10.60 24.46 4.34
CA ILE A 44 -9.41 24.06 5.10
C ILE A 44 -9.55 24.47 6.56
N THR A 45 -10.04 25.69 6.86
CA THR A 45 -10.20 26.17 8.24
C THR A 45 -11.28 25.37 9.00
N ILE A 46 -12.42 25.08 8.39
CA ILE A 46 -13.48 24.24 9.00
C ILE A 46 -12.97 22.82 9.20
N PHE A 47 -12.31 22.24 8.19
CA PHE A 47 -11.76 20.89 8.25
C PHE A 47 -10.68 20.75 9.34
N MET A 48 -9.79 21.75 9.50
CA MET A 48 -8.76 21.77 10.55
C MET A 48 -9.34 21.93 11.96
N THR A 49 -10.47 22.62 12.11
CA THR A 49 -11.16 22.72 13.41
C THR A 49 -11.71 21.36 13.83
N ASP A 50 -12.29 20.62 12.89
CA ASP A 50 -12.80 19.28 13.14
C ASP A 50 -11.69 18.29 13.53
N LEU A 51 -10.51 18.37 12.91
CA LEU A 51 -9.38 17.50 13.24
C LEU A 51 -8.88 17.69 14.67
N LYS A 52 -8.91 18.91 15.22
CA LYS A 52 -8.59 19.15 16.65
C LYS A 52 -9.63 18.51 17.58
N ALA A 53 -10.90 18.59 17.22
CA ALA A 53 -11.96 17.91 17.94
C ALA A 53 -11.77 16.38 17.88
N ILE A 54 -11.45 15.82 16.69
CA ILE A 54 -11.17 14.39 16.54
C ILE A 54 -9.98 13.95 17.42
N THR A 55 -8.86 14.71 17.40
CA THR A 55 -7.69 14.35 18.21
C THR A 55 -7.96 14.35 19.71
N SER A 56 -8.88 15.20 20.21
CA SER A 56 -9.25 15.24 21.63
C SER A 56 -9.95 13.98 22.15
N HIS A 57 -10.40 13.11 21.26
CA HIS A 57 -10.97 11.80 21.62
C HIS A 57 -9.91 10.70 21.83
N PHE A 58 -8.62 11.01 21.70
CA PHE A 58 -7.54 10.06 21.93
C PHE A 58 -6.75 10.40 23.20
N ALA A 59 -6.12 9.40 23.81
CA ALA A 59 -5.30 9.54 25.02
C ALA A 59 -3.92 10.15 24.69
N ILE A 60 -3.91 11.37 24.16
CA ILE A 60 -2.68 12.08 23.80
C ILE A 60 -2.00 12.70 25.03
N SER A 61 -0.67 12.76 24.98
CA SER A 61 0.13 13.55 25.93
C SER A 61 0.51 14.88 25.29
N GLY A 62 0.34 15.97 26.03
CA GLY A 62 0.67 17.32 25.57
C GLY A 62 -0.48 18.05 24.89
N GLU A 63 -0.23 19.32 24.54
CA GLU A 63 -1.17 20.21 23.89
C GLU A 63 -0.91 20.21 22.37
N VAL A 64 -1.95 19.98 21.56
CA VAL A 64 -1.85 20.03 20.09
C VAL A 64 -1.56 21.44 19.62
N ALA A 65 -0.42 21.65 18.99
CA ALA A 65 0.00 22.90 18.40
C ALA A 65 -0.53 23.06 16.96
N GLU A 66 -0.26 22.09 16.10
CA GLU A 66 -0.59 22.13 14.67
C GLU A 66 -1.02 20.75 14.18
N ILE A 67 -1.89 20.73 13.17
CA ILE A 67 -2.24 19.52 12.41
C ILE A 67 -2.11 19.86 10.93
N LYS A 68 -1.34 19.04 10.19
CA LYS A 68 -1.14 19.25 8.76
C LYS A 68 -1.13 17.93 8.00
N PRO A 69 -1.51 17.90 6.71
CA PRO A 69 -1.40 16.69 5.89
C PRO A 69 0.01 16.11 5.93
N LEU A 70 0.10 14.79 6.00
CA LEU A 70 1.35 14.05 6.00
C LEU A 70 1.36 13.04 4.84
N GLY A 71 2.24 13.29 3.84
CA GLY A 71 2.36 12.43 2.66
C GLY A 71 1.18 12.54 1.69
N SER A 72 1.20 11.67 0.69
CA SER A 72 0.17 11.57 -0.36
C SER A 72 -0.47 10.18 -0.37
N GLY A 73 -0.87 9.68 0.81
CA GLY A 73 -1.49 8.36 0.93
C GLY A 73 -2.70 8.22 -0.01
N LEU A 74 -2.74 7.14 -0.81
CA LEU A 74 -3.79 6.94 -1.80
C LEU A 74 -5.09 6.39 -1.20
N ILE A 75 -5.01 5.78 -0.01
CA ILE A 75 -6.15 5.07 0.60
C ILE A 75 -6.68 5.83 1.80
N ASN A 76 -5.85 6.12 2.79
CA ASN A 76 -6.23 6.81 4.01
C ASN A 76 -5.79 8.28 3.98
N ASP A 77 -6.61 9.19 4.49
CA ASP A 77 -6.14 10.55 4.75
C ASP A 77 -5.25 10.56 5.98
N THR A 78 -4.05 11.09 5.85
CA THR A 78 -3.02 11.05 6.90
C THR A 78 -2.58 12.46 7.28
N PHE A 79 -2.47 12.71 8.59
CA PHE A 79 -2.11 14.02 9.14
C PHE A 79 -1.04 13.85 10.21
N LEU A 80 -0.07 14.77 10.21
CA LEU A 80 0.87 14.96 11.31
C LEU A 80 0.23 15.89 12.35
N VAL A 81 0.15 15.44 13.56
CA VAL A 81 -0.29 16.21 14.74
C VAL A 81 0.95 16.54 15.57
N THR A 82 1.36 17.80 15.55
CA THR A 82 2.50 18.25 16.36
C THR A 82 2.04 18.78 17.70
N THR A 83 2.82 18.48 18.74
CA THR A 83 2.57 18.97 20.10
C THR A 83 3.43 20.19 20.41
N ARG A 84 3.01 20.96 21.40
CA ARG A 84 3.65 22.25 21.75
C ARG A 84 5.01 22.08 22.43
N TYR A 85 5.19 21.02 23.18
CA TYR A 85 6.36 20.84 24.05
C TYR A 85 7.29 19.74 23.50
N PRO A 86 8.61 19.98 23.48
CA PRO A 86 9.59 19.04 22.90
C PRO A 86 9.67 17.68 23.61
N ASP A 87 9.22 17.59 24.86
CA ASP A 87 9.19 16.37 25.67
C ASP A 87 7.90 15.56 25.50
N THR A 88 6.98 16.04 24.67
CA THR A 88 5.76 15.32 24.32
C THR A 88 5.84 14.77 22.88
N PRO A 89 5.32 13.56 22.65
CA PRO A 89 5.39 12.97 21.31
C PRO A 89 4.48 13.70 20.32
N ASP A 90 4.90 13.72 19.05
CA ASP A 90 4.01 14.01 17.93
C ASP A 90 3.25 12.75 17.52
N TYR A 91 2.18 12.91 16.73
CA TYR A 91 1.30 11.81 16.37
C TYR A 91 0.98 11.80 14.87
N VAL A 92 0.57 10.64 14.39
CA VAL A 92 -0.02 10.45 13.07
C VAL A 92 -1.50 10.13 13.25
N LEU A 93 -2.36 11.06 12.83
CA LEU A 93 -3.81 10.87 12.77
C LEU A 93 -4.20 10.40 11.38
N GLN A 94 -4.99 9.32 11.30
CA GLN A 94 -5.45 8.80 10.02
C GLN A 94 -6.97 8.62 10.01
N ARG A 95 -7.61 9.09 8.93
CA ARG A 95 -8.97 8.72 8.59
C ARG A 95 -8.94 7.45 7.75
N ILE A 96 -9.55 6.39 8.27
CA ILE A 96 -9.55 5.08 7.66
C ILE A 96 -10.57 5.03 6.53
N ASN A 97 -10.16 4.57 5.36
CA ASN A 97 -11.06 4.39 4.23
C ASN A 97 -11.94 3.15 4.43
N GLN A 98 -13.11 3.34 5.01
CA GLN A 98 -14.06 2.27 5.30
C GLN A 98 -14.74 1.66 4.07
N ALA A 99 -14.58 2.25 2.89
CA ALA A 99 -15.03 1.62 1.64
C ALA A 99 -14.11 0.47 1.21
N ILE A 100 -12.86 0.51 1.64
CA ILE A 100 -11.86 -0.55 1.42
C ILE A 100 -11.77 -1.46 2.64
N PHE A 101 -11.62 -0.89 3.83
CA PHE A 101 -11.51 -1.62 5.10
C PHE A 101 -12.87 -1.65 5.81
N THR A 102 -13.70 -2.61 5.43
CA THR A 102 -15.10 -2.66 5.87
C THR A 102 -15.28 -3.09 7.32
N ASP A 103 -14.27 -3.74 7.92
CA ASP A 103 -14.24 -4.13 9.34
C ASP A 103 -13.08 -3.44 10.06
N VAL A 104 -13.30 -2.18 10.45
CA VAL A 104 -12.28 -1.38 11.14
C VAL A 104 -11.91 -1.94 12.52
N PRO A 105 -12.83 -2.46 13.34
CA PRO A 105 -12.47 -3.18 14.57
C PRO A 105 -11.48 -4.31 14.33
N LEU A 106 -11.72 -5.21 13.37
CA LEU A 106 -10.81 -6.28 12.99
C LEU A 106 -9.44 -5.73 12.54
N LEU A 107 -9.45 -4.70 11.69
CA LEU A 107 -8.23 -4.03 11.22
C LEU A 107 -7.35 -3.57 12.40
N GLN A 108 -7.94 -2.87 13.36
CA GLN A 108 -7.20 -2.34 14.50
C GLN A 108 -6.69 -3.45 15.44
N GLU A 109 -7.46 -4.51 15.65
CA GLU A 109 -7.03 -5.67 16.41
C GLU A 109 -5.87 -6.42 15.72
N ASN A 110 -5.90 -6.55 14.40
CA ASN A 110 -4.76 -7.09 13.65
C ASN A 110 -3.50 -6.25 13.91
N ILE A 111 -3.57 -4.93 13.76
CA ILE A 111 -2.42 -4.03 13.97
C ILE A 111 -1.92 -4.13 15.41
N ARG A 112 -2.81 -4.14 16.40
CA ARG A 112 -2.47 -4.31 17.81
C ARG A 112 -1.72 -5.63 18.04
N TYR A 113 -2.24 -6.71 17.51
CA TYR A 113 -1.62 -8.03 17.62
C TYR A 113 -0.21 -8.03 17.01
N ILE A 114 -0.08 -7.56 15.76
CA ILE A 114 1.17 -7.51 15.02
C ILE A 114 2.22 -6.67 15.76
N THR A 115 1.89 -5.45 16.13
CA THR A 115 2.82 -4.53 16.81
C THR A 115 3.23 -5.06 18.18
N SER A 116 2.32 -5.71 18.92
CA SER A 116 2.64 -6.34 20.20
C SER A 116 3.61 -7.52 20.04
N ARG A 117 3.45 -8.35 18.99
CA ARG A 117 4.37 -9.48 18.71
C ARG A 117 5.75 -8.98 18.31
N ILE A 118 5.83 -7.98 17.43
CA ILE A 118 7.11 -7.38 17.04
C ILE A 118 7.80 -6.81 18.28
N ARG A 119 7.09 -6.05 19.12
CA ARG A 119 7.61 -5.49 20.37
C ARG A 119 8.12 -6.57 21.32
N TYR A 120 7.38 -7.65 21.46
CA TYR A 120 7.80 -8.79 22.28
C TYR A 120 9.14 -9.38 21.80
N HIS A 121 9.30 -9.65 20.50
CA HIS A 121 10.56 -10.19 19.95
C HIS A 121 11.73 -9.21 20.07
N LEU A 122 11.49 -7.92 19.87
CA LEU A 122 12.50 -6.87 20.05
C LEU A 122 12.98 -6.81 21.52
N GLN A 123 12.05 -6.93 22.49
CA GLN A 123 12.38 -7.02 23.92
C GLN A 123 13.20 -8.26 24.27
N GLN A 124 12.83 -9.43 23.73
CA GLN A 124 13.59 -10.68 23.97
C GLN A 124 15.02 -10.61 23.43
N ARG A 125 15.27 -9.77 22.41
CA ARG A 125 16.60 -9.54 21.84
C ARG A 125 17.34 -8.39 22.51
N ASN A 126 16.79 -7.78 23.56
CA ASN A 126 17.30 -6.56 24.21
C ASN A 126 17.58 -5.45 23.19
N ALA A 127 16.71 -5.29 22.20
CA ALA A 127 16.87 -4.26 21.19
C ALA A 127 16.74 -2.87 21.81
N ASN A 128 17.64 -1.97 21.42
CA ASN A 128 17.54 -0.56 21.81
C ASN A 128 16.46 0.14 20.99
N ASP A 129 15.86 1.19 21.56
CA ASP A 129 14.97 2.12 20.86
C ASP A 129 13.74 1.45 20.23
N ILE A 130 13.11 0.54 20.99
CA ILE A 130 11.99 -0.30 20.52
C ILE A 130 10.82 0.56 20.01
N ASP A 131 10.58 1.71 20.61
CA ASP A 131 9.47 2.61 20.24
C ASP A 131 9.62 3.22 18.83
N ARG A 132 10.82 3.17 18.27
CA ARG A 132 11.07 3.55 16.87
C ARG A 132 11.07 2.36 15.89
N LYS A 133 11.03 1.13 16.42
CA LYS A 133 11.12 -0.12 15.61
C LYS A 133 9.80 -0.82 15.38
N THR A 134 8.73 -0.30 15.94
CA THR A 134 7.36 -0.74 15.69
C THR A 134 6.38 0.38 15.96
N LEU A 135 5.26 0.39 15.27
CA LEU A 135 4.21 1.38 15.52
C LEU A 135 3.65 1.26 16.94
N THR A 136 3.30 2.39 17.53
CA THR A 136 2.61 2.46 18.81
C THR A 136 1.24 3.08 18.60
N LEU A 137 0.18 2.29 18.78
CA LEU A 137 -1.20 2.75 18.72
C LEU A 137 -1.52 3.60 19.97
N VAL A 138 -2.23 4.70 19.80
CA VAL A 138 -2.76 5.53 20.87
C VAL A 138 -4.25 5.24 20.99
N PRO A 139 -4.74 4.71 22.13
CA PRO A 139 -6.15 4.41 22.30
C PRO A 139 -7.00 5.68 22.33
N ALA A 140 -8.25 5.56 21.95
CA ALA A 140 -9.25 6.57 22.24
C ALA A 140 -9.54 6.64 23.76
N THR A 141 -10.21 7.69 24.20
CA THR A 141 -10.56 7.91 25.62
C THR A 141 -11.50 6.85 26.20
N ASP A 142 -12.14 6.06 25.34
CA ASP A 142 -12.98 4.91 25.69
C ASP A 142 -12.23 3.56 25.55
N GLU A 143 -10.89 3.60 25.48
CA GLU A 143 -9.96 2.47 25.36
C GLU A 143 -9.98 1.73 24.02
N ARG A 144 -10.86 2.07 23.07
CA ARG A 144 -10.83 1.51 21.73
C ARG A 144 -9.62 2.03 20.96
N LEU A 145 -9.16 1.24 19.96
CA LEU A 145 -8.01 1.61 19.11
C LEU A 145 -8.41 2.47 17.90
N TYR A 146 -9.61 2.97 17.91
CA TYR A 146 -10.19 3.86 16.91
C TYR A 146 -11.26 4.75 17.53
N TYR A 147 -11.51 5.87 16.90
CA TYR A 147 -12.67 6.74 17.20
C TYR A 147 -13.60 6.77 15.98
N TYR A 148 -14.91 6.69 16.20
CA TYR A 148 -15.92 6.84 15.16
C TYR A 148 -16.72 8.11 15.42
N ASP A 149 -16.65 9.07 14.48
CA ASP A 149 -17.27 10.39 14.61
C ASP A 149 -18.75 10.42 14.16
N GLY A 150 -19.34 9.27 13.83
CA GLY A 150 -20.67 9.13 13.24
C GLY A 150 -20.65 8.98 11.71
N ASN A 151 -19.54 9.24 11.05
CA ASN A 151 -19.37 9.14 9.60
C ASN A 151 -18.09 8.42 9.20
N SER A 152 -16.99 8.66 9.90
CA SER A 152 -15.67 8.16 9.58
C SER A 152 -15.00 7.53 10.79
N TYR A 153 -14.12 6.57 10.52
CA TYR A 153 -13.25 5.98 11.54
C TYR A 153 -11.87 6.66 11.52
N TRP A 154 -11.35 6.91 12.70
CA TRP A 154 -10.08 7.55 12.94
C TRP A 154 -9.19 6.70 13.82
N ARG A 155 -7.89 6.70 13.58
CA ARG A 155 -6.88 6.12 14.46
C ARG A 155 -5.76 7.09 14.70
N LEU A 156 -5.04 6.90 15.80
CA LEU A 156 -3.88 7.68 16.17
C LEU A 156 -2.71 6.75 16.50
N THR A 157 -1.53 7.09 15.98
CA THR A 157 -0.27 6.43 16.34
C THR A 157 0.76 7.46 16.74
N ILE A 158 1.77 7.05 17.54
CA ILE A 158 2.91 7.91 17.83
C ILE A 158 3.73 8.09 16.55
N TYR A 159 4.10 9.35 16.25
CA TYR A 159 4.99 9.67 15.14
C TYR A 159 6.42 9.28 15.46
N ILE A 160 7.08 8.56 14.56
CA ILE A 160 8.50 8.19 14.72
C ILE A 160 9.36 9.34 14.21
N ALA A 161 9.73 10.22 15.12
CA ALA A 161 10.48 11.44 14.81
C ALA A 161 11.85 11.14 14.17
N GLY A 162 12.29 12.02 13.27
CA GLY A 162 13.59 11.86 12.57
C GLY A 162 13.64 10.65 11.64
N SER A 163 12.49 10.13 11.22
CA SER A 163 12.40 9.11 10.18
C SER A 163 12.16 9.72 8.81
N LYS A 164 12.51 8.95 7.77
CA LYS A 164 12.25 9.26 6.36
C LYS A 164 11.84 8.00 5.60
N THR A 165 11.26 8.17 4.42
CA THR A 165 10.92 7.11 3.47
C THR A 165 11.68 7.32 2.16
N PHE A 166 11.73 6.27 1.33
CA PHE A 166 12.28 6.33 -0.02
C PHE A 166 11.20 5.97 -1.04
N GLU A 167 11.25 6.60 -2.20
CA GLU A 167 10.39 6.28 -3.35
C GLU A 167 11.13 5.42 -4.39
N GLN A 168 12.43 5.63 -4.52
CA GLN A 168 13.28 4.89 -5.45
C GLN A 168 14.10 3.83 -4.72
N VAL A 169 14.27 2.69 -5.37
CA VAL A 169 15.00 1.55 -4.81
C VAL A 169 16.39 1.47 -5.42
N THR A 170 17.41 1.49 -4.56
CA THR A 170 18.79 1.15 -4.89
C THR A 170 19.09 -0.30 -4.50
N PRO A 171 20.16 -0.93 -4.98
CA PRO A 171 20.56 -2.28 -4.56
C PRO A 171 20.70 -2.42 -3.03
N ASP A 172 21.28 -1.44 -2.36
CA ASP A 172 21.40 -1.44 -0.89
C ASP A 172 20.03 -1.35 -0.20
N LEU A 173 19.15 -0.45 -0.67
CA LEU A 173 17.78 -0.37 -0.15
C LEU A 173 16.98 -1.65 -0.43
N ALA A 174 17.18 -2.29 -1.58
CA ALA A 174 16.56 -3.58 -1.87
C ALA A 174 16.98 -4.66 -0.87
N TYR A 175 18.27 -4.73 -0.56
CA TYR A 175 18.79 -5.65 0.47
C TYR A 175 18.20 -5.35 1.86
N GLN A 176 18.23 -4.09 2.29
CA GLN A 176 17.66 -3.68 3.58
C GLN A 176 16.15 -3.99 3.65
N THR A 177 15.42 -3.73 2.57
CA THR A 177 13.98 -4.01 2.46
C THR A 177 13.72 -5.52 2.56
N GLY A 178 14.50 -6.32 1.86
CA GLY A 178 14.41 -7.78 1.96
C GLY A 178 14.62 -8.27 3.40
N ARG A 179 15.66 -7.82 4.07
CA ARG A 179 15.92 -8.15 5.48
C ARG A 179 14.77 -7.75 6.39
N ALA A 180 14.25 -6.55 6.21
CA ALA A 180 13.19 -6.00 7.04
C ALA A 180 11.88 -6.79 6.91
N PHE A 181 11.42 -7.08 5.69
CA PHE A 181 10.21 -7.88 5.49
C PHE A 181 10.40 -9.35 5.88
N GLY A 182 11.59 -9.92 5.67
CA GLY A 182 11.93 -11.24 6.17
C GLY A 182 11.91 -11.32 7.70
N GLU A 183 12.45 -10.30 8.39
CA GLU A 183 12.42 -10.21 9.86
C GLU A 183 11.01 -9.95 10.39
N PHE A 184 10.23 -9.09 9.72
CA PHE A 184 8.83 -8.85 10.03
C PHE A 184 8.03 -10.15 10.02
N GLN A 185 8.14 -10.95 8.98
CA GLN A 185 7.46 -12.24 8.89
C GLN A 185 8.03 -13.26 9.90
N TYR A 186 9.33 -13.23 10.18
CA TYR A 186 9.93 -14.08 11.20
C TYR A 186 9.33 -13.81 12.58
N PHE A 187 9.15 -12.57 12.99
CA PHE A 187 8.53 -12.20 14.26
C PHE A 187 7.07 -12.63 14.39
N LEU A 188 6.41 -12.91 13.26
CA LEU A 188 5.01 -13.31 13.19
C LEU A 188 4.83 -14.80 12.87
N SER A 189 5.93 -15.57 12.76
CA SER A 189 5.89 -16.96 12.29
C SER A 189 5.75 -18.01 13.39
N ASP A 190 5.93 -17.63 14.64
CA ASP A 190 6.04 -18.55 15.79
C ASP A 190 4.71 -18.96 16.40
N ILE A 191 3.59 -18.38 15.95
CA ILE A 191 2.26 -18.69 16.46
C ILE A 191 1.44 -19.42 15.40
N PRO A 192 1.08 -20.69 15.65
CA PRO A 192 0.11 -21.40 14.83
C PRO A 192 -1.27 -20.73 14.94
N ASN A 193 -1.94 -20.50 13.80
CA ASN A 193 -3.29 -19.93 13.75
C ASN A 193 -3.41 -18.62 14.55
N PRO A 194 -2.67 -17.57 14.17
CA PRO A 194 -2.73 -16.28 14.85
C PRO A 194 -4.16 -15.73 14.81
N PRO A 195 -4.59 -14.97 15.84
CA PRO A 195 -5.93 -14.40 15.91
C PRO A 195 -6.04 -13.12 15.03
N ILE A 196 -5.73 -13.25 13.76
CA ILE A 196 -5.88 -12.17 12.78
C ILE A 196 -6.74 -12.63 11.60
N GLY A 197 -7.54 -11.71 11.07
CA GLY A 197 -8.42 -11.95 9.94
C GLY A 197 -8.00 -11.22 8.67
N ALA A 198 -8.67 -11.53 7.56
CA ALA A 198 -8.46 -10.82 6.31
C ALA A 198 -9.12 -9.44 6.37
N THR A 199 -8.31 -8.37 6.32
CA THR A 199 -8.79 -6.97 6.27
C THR A 199 -9.40 -6.64 4.92
N ILE A 200 -8.91 -7.26 3.85
CA ILE A 200 -9.49 -7.24 2.50
C ILE A 200 -9.62 -8.69 2.03
N PRO A 201 -10.83 -9.26 2.05
CA PRO A 201 -11.05 -10.63 1.58
C PRO A 201 -10.55 -10.84 0.15
N ASP A 202 -9.94 -11.98 -0.11
CA ASP A 202 -9.43 -12.39 -1.43
C ASP A 202 -8.46 -11.40 -2.09
N PHE A 203 -7.73 -10.60 -1.31
CA PHE A 203 -6.87 -9.54 -1.82
C PHE A 203 -5.83 -10.08 -2.81
N HIS A 204 -5.04 -11.08 -2.41
CA HIS A 204 -4.05 -11.78 -3.25
C HIS A 204 -4.50 -13.22 -3.61
N ASN A 205 -5.80 -13.46 -3.78
CA ASN A 205 -6.35 -14.74 -4.24
C ASN A 205 -6.45 -14.74 -5.77
N MET A 206 -5.55 -15.50 -6.43
CA MET A 206 -5.51 -15.52 -7.89
C MET A 206 -6.74 -16.17 -8.53
N GLU A 207 -7.31 -17.19 -7.91
CA GLU A 207 -8.51 -17.84 -8.42
C GLU A 207 -9.71 -16.88 -8.42
N PHE A 208 -9.84 -16.09 -7.34
CA PHE A 208 -10.86 -15.04 -7.26
C PHE A 208 -10.66 -13.96 -8.34
N ARG A 209 -9.42 -13.48 -8.53
CA ARG A 209 -9.10 -12.48 -9.57
C ARG A 209 -9.40 -13.00 -10.98
N LEU A 210 -9.08 -14.25 -11.25
CA LEU A 210 -9.44 -14.89 -12.53
C LEU A 210 -10.96 -15.06 -12.70
N GLY A 211 -11.69 -15.30 -11.62
CA GLY A 211 -13.16 -15.30 -11.63
C GLY A 211 -13.72 -13.95 -12.10
N GLN A 212 -13.24 -12.85 -11.48
CA GLN A 212 -13.61 -11.48 -11.86
C GLN A 212 -13.23 -11.18 -13.33
N PHE A 213 -12.06 -11.62 -13.76
CA PHE A 213 -11.58 -11.43 -15.14
C PHE A 213 -12.46 -12.15 -16.17
N ARG A 214 -12.81 -13.41 -15.92
CA ARG A 214 -13.72 -14.19 -16.79
C ARG A 214 -15.10 -13.54 -16.88
N GLU A 215 -15.60 -13.00 -15.78
CA GLU A 215 -16.86 -12.27 -15.76
C GLU A 215 -16.77 -10.96 -16.58
N ALA A 216 -15.67 -10.21 -16.46
CA ALA A 216 -15.45 -9.01 -17.27
C ALA A 216 -15.36 -9.32 -18.78
N ILE A 217 -14.67 -10.40 -19.15
CA ILE A 217 -14.62 -10.90 -20.52
C ILE A 217 -16.03 -11.24 -21.04
N ALA A 218 -16.81 -11.98 -20.26
CA ALA A 218 -18.15 -12.41 -20.68
C ALA A 218 -19.11 -11.23 -20.85
N ARG A 219 -18.97 -10.19 -20.04
CA ARG A 219 -19.82 -8.99 -20.08
C ARG A 219 -19.36 -7.98 -21.13
N ASP A 220 -18.06 -7.85 -21.36
CA ASP A 220 -17.42 -6.82 -22.22
C ASP A 220 -18.12 -5.46 -22.15
N LYS A 221 -18.34 -4.97 -20.92
CA LYS A 221 -19.17 -3.79 -20.63
C LYS A 221 -18.77 -2.55 -21.42
N ALA A 222 -17.48 -2.39 -21.66
CA ALA A 222 -16.94 -1.25 -22.41
C ALA A 222 -16.80 -1.52 -23.91
N ALA A 223 -17.21 -2.70 -24.43
CA ALA A 223 -17.04 -3.14 -25.82
C ALA A 223 -15.56 -3.04 -26.30
N ARG A 224 -14.62 -3.48 -25.46
CA ARG A 224 -13.17 -3.37 -25.69
C ARG A 224 -12.47 -4.72 -25.90
N LEU A 225 -13.18 -5.84 -25.70
CA LEU A 225 -12.60 -7.19 -25.74
C LEU A 225 -11.85 -7.48 -27.03
N ALA A 226 -12.44 -7.16 -28.18
CA ALA A 226 -11.82 -7.41 -29.47
C ALA A 226 -10.45 -6.74 -29.67
N LYS A 227 -10.19 -5.62 -28.96
CA LYS A 227 -8.92 -4.87 -29.02
C LYS A 227 -7.80 -5.55 -28.23
N VAL A 228 -8.15 -6.36 -27.26
CA VAL A 228 -7.21 -6.98 -26.31
C VAL A 228 -7.28 -8.50 -26.32
N GLN A 229 -8.00 -9.11 -27.27
CA GLN A 229 -8.20 -10.55 -27.36
C GLN A 229 -6.89 -11.35 -27.26
N PRO A 230 -5.80 -10.99 -27.97
CA PRO A 230 -4.54 -11.76 -27.87
C PRO A 230 -3.94 -11.76 -26.46
N ILE A 231 -4.11 -10.66 -25.70
CA ILE A 231 -3.64 -10.57 -24.31
C ILE A 231 -4.51 -11.42 -23.40
N VAL A 232 -5.83 -11.40 -23.62
CA VAL A 232 -6.80 -12.22 -22.88
C VAL A 232 -6.46 -13.71 -23.06
N ASP A 233 -6.23 -14.16 -24.31
CA ASP A 233 -5.90 -15.54 -24.62
C ASP A 233 -4.59 -15.98 -23.95
N GLU A 234 -3.56 -15.13 -23.97
CA GLU A 234 -2.27 -15.37 -23.31
C GLU A 234 -2.43 -15.50 -21.79
N LEU A 235 -3.20 -14.60 -21.17
CA LEU A 235 -3.44 -14.65 -19.72
C LEU A 235 -4.26 -15.90 -19.35
N LEU A 236 -5.30 -16.22 -20.08
CA LEU A 236 -6.09 -17.42 -19.81
C LEU A 236 -5.28 -18.71 -20.02
N GLY A 237 -4.36 -18.73 -21.00
CA GLY A 237 -3.44 -19.85 -21.22
C GLY A 237 -2.52 -20.13 -20.04
N ARG A 238 -2.16 -19.11 -19.25
CA ARG A 238 -1.30 -19.25 -18.05
C ARG A 238 -2.08 -19.44 -16.74
N SER A 239 -3.39 -19.37 -16.76
CA SER A 239 -4.23 -19.29 -15.57
C SER A 239 -4.06 -20.47 -14.61
N GLU A 240 -3.89 -21.69 -15.11
CA GLU A 240 -3.71 -22.90 -14.30
C GLU A 240 -2.40 -22.86 -13.51
N GLU A 241 -1.30 -22.44 -14.14
CA GLU A 241 0.00 -22.29 -13.48
C GLU A 241 -0.06 -21.21 -12.41
N MET A 242 -0.73 -20.09 -12.69
CA MET A 242 -0.83 -18.96 -11.78
C MET A 242 -1.76 -19.22 -10.59
N CYS A 243 -2.62 -20.25 -10.62
CA CYS A 243 -3.39 -20.74 -9.46
C CYS A 243 -2.63 -21.79 -8.61
N ARG A 244 -1.35 -22.03 -8.89
CA ARG A 244 -0.55 -23.07 -8.23
C ARG A 244 -0.47 -22.88 -6.70
N ALA A 245 -0.39 -21.65 -6.22
CA ALA A 245 -0.30 -21.36 -4.77
C ALA A 245 -1.57 -21.83 -4.05
N GLU A 246 -2.76 -21.47 -4.58
CA GLU A 246 -4.04 -21.85 -4.01
C GLU A 246 -4.24 -23.37 -4.01
N ARG A 247 -3.84 -24.03 -5.11
CA ARG A 247 -3.89 -25.50 -5.22
C ARG A 247 -3.00 -26.15 -4.18
N LEU A 248 -1.74 -25.75 -4.04
CA LEU A 248 -0.80 -26.29 -3.06
C LEU A 248 -1.26 -26.06 -1.62
N HIS A 249 -1.95 -24.95 -1.38
CA HIS A 249 -2.55 -24.68 -0.07
C HIS A 249 -3.65 -25.68 0.26
N ARG A 250 -4.58 -25.92 -0.66
CA ARG A 250 -5.65 -26.92 -0.48
C ARG A 250 -5.09 -28.34 -0.30
N GLU A 251 -3.95 -28.64 -0.89
CA GLU A 251 -3.22 -29.91 -0.71
C GLU A 251 -2.44 -29.98 0.64
N GLY A 252 -2.49 -28.92 1.47
CA GLY A 252 -1.76 -28.83 2.71
C GLY A 252 -0.23 -28.69 2.57
N LYS A 253 0.26 -28.39 1.36
CA LYS A 253 1.70 -28.28 1.05
C LYS A 253 2.25 -26.87 1.23
N LEU A 254 1.44 -25.84 1.05
CA LEU A 254 1.80 -24.43 1.16
C LEU A 254 1.00 -23.78 2.29
N PRO A 255 1.62 -23.39 3.40
CA PRO A 255 0.92 -22.74 4.51
C PRO A 255 0.58 -21.30 4.17
N LYS A 256 -0.53 -20.76 4.75
CA LYS A 256 -0.72 -19.34 4.91
C LYS A 256 0.00 -18.88 6.17
N ARG A 257 0.60 -17.68 6.09
CA ARG A 257 1.27 -17.00 7.21
C ARG A 257 0.73 -15.58 7.32
N ILE A 258 1.18 -14.83 8.30
CA ILE A 258 0.93 -13.40 8.34
C ILE A 258 1.81 -12.73 7.30
N THR A 259 1.22 -12.03 6.35
CA THR A 259 1.86 -11.29 5.27
C THR A 259 1.46 -9.83 5.31
N HIS A 260 2.34 -8.95 4.84
CA HIS A 260 2.08 -7.50 4.80
C HIS A 260 1.12 -7.13 3.67
N CYS A 261 1.24 -7.79 2.52
CA CYS A 261 0.45 -7.63 1.30
C CYS A 261 0.58 -6.25 0.60
N ASP A 262 1.52 -5.41 1.02
CA ASP A 262 1.89 -4.15 0.36
C ASP A 262 3.36 -3.82 0.66
N THR A 263 4.26 -4.67 0.15
CA THR A 263 5.70 -4.65 0.46
C THR A 263 6.45 -3.67 -0.42
N LYS A 264 6.24 -2.38 -0.22
CA LYS A 264 6.96 -1.29 -0.90
C LYS A 264 8.03 -0.68 -0.01
N VAL A 265 9.06 -0.08 -0.60
CA VAL A 265 10.09 0.64 0.15
C VAL A 265 9.54 1.84 0.91
N ASN A 266 8.52 2.51 0.39
CA ASN A 266 7.87 3.63 1.06
C ASN A 266 6.95 3.22 2.24
N ASN A 267 6.70 1.91 2.44
CA ASN A 267 6.09 1.35 3.64
C ASN A 267 7.14 0.97 4.70
N MET A 268 8.33 1.56 4.60
CA MET A 268 9.40 1.40 5.57
C MET A 268 9.90 2.78 6.01
N LEU A 269 10.19 2.90 7.29
CA LEU A 269 10.88 4.06 7.85
C LEU A 269 12.37 3.76 8.02
N PHE A 270 13.17 4.76 7.72
CA PHE A 270 14.61 4.76 7.89
C PHE A 270 15.04 5.93 8.76
N ASP A 271 16.18 5.81 9.44
CA ASP A 271 16.80 6.92 10.16
C ASP A 271 17.54 7.88 9.22
N GLN A 272 18.18 8.91 9.77
CA GLN A 272 18.92 9.90 9.00
C GLN A 272 20.17 9.33 8.33
N ASP A 273 20.69 8.19 8.82
CA ASP A 273 21.85 7.46 8.28
C ASP A 273 21.43 6.34 7.30
N ASP A 274 20.19 6.37 6.78
CA ASP A 274 19.61 5.37 5.86
C ASP A 274 19.51 3.95 6.42
N ARG A 275 19.46 3.80 7.77
CA ARG A 275 19.27 2.50 8.41
C ARG A 275 17.79 2.25 8.64
N PHE A 276 17.36 1.03 8.38
CA PHE A 276 15.98 0.60 8.62
C PHE A 276 15.58 0.78 10.09
N LEU A 277 14.38 1.32 10.29
CA LEU A 277 13.74 1.48 11.59
C LEU A 277 12.52 0.57 11.76
N CYS A 278 11.51 0.71 10.91
CA CYS A 278 10.18 0.17 11.15
C CYS A 278 9.43 -0.08 9.84
N VAL A 279 8.69 -1.17 9.77
CA VAL A 279 7.65 -1.39 8.75
C VAL A 279 6.38 -0.67 9.19
N ILE A 280 5.76 0.05 8.27
CA ILE A 280 4.52 0.83 8.48
C ILE A 280 3.43 0.41 7.49
N ASP A 281 2.27 1.05 7.56
CA ASP A 281 1.10 0.78 6.71
C ASP A 281 0.60 -0.68 6.83
N LEU A 282 0.30 -1.08 8.06
CA LEU A 282 -0.06 -2.45 8.42
C LEU A 282 -1.52 -2.81 8.07
N ASP A 283 -2.25 -1.97 7.34
CA ASP A 283 -3.68 -2.11 7.06
C ASP A 283 -4.01 -3.35 6.22
N THR A 284 -3.09 -3.74 5.35
CA THR A 284 -3.21 -4.92 4.50
C THR A 284 -2.58 -6.17 5.11
N THR A 285 -2.11 -6.09 6.36
CA THR A 285 -1.48 -7.24 7.01
C THR A 285 -2.52 -8.26 7.44
N MET A 286 -2.47 -9.43 6.78
CA MET A 286 -3.47 -10.49 6.92
C MET A 286 -2.88 -11.88 6.59
N PRO A 287 -3.63 -12.99 6.79
CA PRO A 287 -3.20 -14.31 6.35
C PRO A 287 -3.02 -14.38 4.82
N GLY A 288 -1.81 -14.75 4.38
CA GLY A 288 -1.46 -14.84 2.97
C GLY A 288 -0.30 -15.80 2.71
N PHE A 289 0.22 -15.81 1.49
CA PHE A 289 1.41 -16.58 1.14
C PHE A 289 2.64 -15.69 1.16
N VAL A 290 3.72 -16.12 1.79
CA VAL A 290 4.99 -15.36 1.85
C VAL A 290 5.53 -15.01 0.45
N LEU A 291 5.28 -15.89 -0.53
CA LEU A 291 5.65 -15.65 -1.92
C LEU A 291 4.93 -14.43 -2.52
N SER A 292 3.75 -14.07 -2.01
CA SER A 292 3.02 -12.86 -2.43
C SER A 292 3.74 -11.59 -1.97
N ASP A 293 4.18 -11.54 -0.71
CA ASP A 293 4.97 -10.41 -0.21
C ASP A 293 6.30 -10.25 -0.97
N PHE A 294 6.98 -11.39 -1.21
CA PHE A 294 8.20 -11.38 -2.02
C PHE A 294 7.95 -10.82 -3.43
N GLY A 295 6.88 -11.29 -4.07
CA GLY A 295 6.53 -10.90 -5.43
C GLY A 295 6.01 -9.46 -5.51
N ASP A 296 5.31 -9.00 -4.49
CA ASP A 296 4.75 -7.65 -4.46
C ASP A 296 5.84 -6.57 -4.40
N PHE A 297 6.94 -6.82 -3.68
CA PHE A 297 8.11 -5.96 -3.76
C PHE A 297 8.80 -6.02 -5.14
N ILE A 298 9.05 -7.23 -5.65
CA ILE A 298 9.80 -7.40 -6.90
C ILE A 298 9.08 -6.75 -8.10
N ARG A 299 7.77 -6.82 -8.14
CA ARG A 299 6.96 -6.32 -9.25
C ARG A 299 7.23 -4.83 -9.59
N PRO A 300 7.12 -3.88 -8.65
CA PRO A 300 7.43 -2.48 -8.92
C PRO A 300 8.93 -2.17 -8.78
N ALA A 301 9.61 -2.69 -7.76
CA ALA A 301 10.96 -2.27 -7.39
C ALA A 301 12.04 -2.78 -8.35
N ALA A 302 11.89 -4.00 -8.86
CA ALA A 302 12.83 -4.57 -9.83
C ALA A 302 12.39 -4.32 -11.29
N ASN A 303 11.48 -3.38 -11.54
CA ASN A 303 11.16 -2.93 -12.88
C ASN A 303 12.03 -1.72 -13.25
N LYS A 304 12.69 -1.78 -14.41
CA LYS A 304 13.54 -0.69 -14.92
C LYS A 304 12.75 0.54 -15.37
N GLY A 305 11.50 0.35 -15.78
CA GLY A 305 10.56 1.41 -16.13
C GLY A 305 9.61 1.72 -14.98
N ALA A 306 8.93 2.87 -15.05
CA ALA A 306 7.81 3.15 -14.16
C ALA A 306 6.64 2.19 -14.43
N GLU A 307 5.73 2.03 -13.47
CA GLU A 307 4.57 1.13 -13.60
C GLU A 307 3.64 1.56 -14.75
N ASP A 308 3.59 2.86 -15.04
CA ASP A 308 2.83 3.50 -16.12
C ASP A 308 3.70 4.01 -17.28
N ASP A 309 4.96 3.50 -17.42
CA ASP A 309 5.88 3.93 -18.46
C ASP A 309 5.31 3.63 -19.85
N LYS A 310 5.23 4.67 -20.67
CA LYS A 310 4.73 4.57 -22.06
C LYS A 310 5.75 3.99 -23.01
N GLU A 311 7.02 3.96 -22.64
CA GLU A 311 8.11 3.42 -23.45
C GLU A 311 8.39 1.98 -23.02
N LEU A 312 7.72 1.03 -23.67
CA LEU A 312 7.75 -0.39 -23.33
C LEU A 312 9.17 -0.99 -23.38
N ASP A 313 10.08 -0.41 -24.15
CA ASP A 313 11.48 -0.84 -24.25
C ASP A 313 12.26 -0.60 -22.94
N ARG A 314 11.75 0.27 -22.06
CA ARG A 314 12.31 0.48 -20.71
C ARG A 314 11.82 -0.54 -19.70
N VAL A 315 10.71 -1.21 -19.98
CA VAL A 315 10.13 -2.19 -19.05
C VAL A 315 11.00 -3.45 -19.07
N GLY A 316 11.50 -3.83 -17.91
CA GLY A 316 12.36 -5.01 -17.82
C GLY A 316 12.73 -5.32 -16.37
N LEU A 317 13.13 -6.56 -16.13
CA LEU A 317 13.57 -6.98 -14.81
C LEU A 317 14.99 -6.46 -14.53
N ASP A 318 15.13 -5.72 -13.41
CA ASP A 318 16.41 -5.38 -12.84
C ASP A 318 16.89 -6.55 -11.97
N MET A 319 17.86 -7.28 -12.49
CA MET A 319 18.39 -8.47 -11.82
C MET A 319 19.25 -8.14 -10.61
N GLU A 320 19.79 -6.92 -10.51
CA GLU A 320 20.58 -6.51 -9.34
C GLU A 320 19.64 -6.24 -8.16
N ILE A 321 18.60 -5.47 -8.36
CA ILE A 321 17.55 -5.23 -7.35
C ILE A 321 16.91 -6.56 -6.91
N PHE A 322 16.57 -7.44 -7.87
CA PHE A 322 16.02 -8.76 -7.56
C PHE A 322 16.94 -9.58 -6.65
N ARG A 323 18.25 -9.65 -6.98
CA ARG A 323 19.23 -10.44 -6.22
C ARG A 323 19.45 -9.89 -4.82
N GLU A 324 19.60 -8.58 -4.70
CA GLU A 324 19.83 -7.94 -3.41
C GLU A 324 18.64 -8.07 -2.48
N PHE A 325 17.42 -7.87 -2.99
CA PHE A 325 16.22 -8.14 -2.20
C PHE A 325 16.13 -9.60 -1.77
N ALA A 326 16.32 -10.55 -2.70
CA ALA A 326 16.26 -11.98 -2.39
C ALA A 326 17.33 -12.38 -1.37
N ARG A 327 18.56 -11.81 -1.47
CA ARG A 327 19.63 -12.05 -0.52
C ARG A 327 19.25 -11.58 0.88
N GLY A 328 18.77 -10.34 1.00
CA GLY A 328 18.34 -9.77 2.28
C GLY A 328 17.16 -10.53 2.87
N TYR A 329 16.15 -10.83 2.06
CA TYR A 329 14.96 -11.58 2.51
C TYR A 329 15.32 -12.98 3.02
N LEU A 330 16.12 -13.73 2.29
CA LEU A 330 16.52 -15.08 2.69
C LEU A 330 17.45 -15.09 3.90
N GLU A 331 18.22 -14.05 4.15
CA GLU A 331 19.06 -13.95 5.35
C GLU A 331 18.24 -14.05 6.64
N THR A 332 17.06 -13.45 6.68
CA THR A 332 16.19 -13.44 7.86
C THR A 332 15.05 -14.46 7.77
N ALA A 333 14.42 -14.61 6.60
CA ALA A 333 13.28 -15.48 6.42
C ALA A 333 13.63 -16.97 6.35
N SER A 334 14.88 -17.34 6.04
CA SER A 334 15.27 -18.76 5.92
C SER A 334 15.07 -19.56 7.19
N ALA A 335 15.01 -18.90 8.34
CA ALA A 335 14.82 -19.56 9.63
C ALA A 335 13.43 -20.20 9.79
N PHE A 336 12.41 -19.67 9.11
CA PHE A 336 11.02 -20.17 9.25
C PHE A 336 10.43 -20.72 7.96
N LEU A 337 10.99 -20.35 6.79
CA LEU A 337 10.47 -20.81 5.51
C LEU A 337 10.68 -22.29 5.29
N THR A 338 9.63 -22.99 4.87
CA THR A 338 9.70 -24.36 4.41
C THR A 338 10.46 -24.47 3.07
N PRO A 339 10.95 -25.64 2.67
CA PRO A 339 11.62 -25.83 1.38
C PRO A 339 10.76 -25.41 0.18
N ILE A 340 9.45 -25.70 0.23
CA ILE A 340 8.52 -25.33 -0.86
C ILE A 340 8.30 -23.82 -0.94
N GLU A 341 8.20 -23.12 0.20
CA GLU A 341 8.09 -21.67 0.22
C GLU A 341 9.34 -21.03 -0.43
N LYS A 342 10.54 -21.47 -0.07
CA LYS A 342 11.79 -21.00 -0.68
C LYS A 342 11.82 -21.23 -2.20
N GLN A 343 11.44 -22.42 -2.63
CA GLN A 343 11.40 -22.78 -4.06
C GLN A 343 10.42 -21.93 -4.86
N LEU A 344 9.33 -21.47 -4.24
CA LEU A 344 8.28 -20.72 -4.90
C LEU A 344 8.47 -19.19 -4.86
N LEU A 345 9.52 -18.66 -4.21
CA LEU A 345 9.74 -17.21 -4.19
C LEU A 345 9.82 -16.58 -5.60
N PRO A 346 10.59 -17.15 -6.57
CA PRO A 346 10.60 -16.61 -7.94
C PRO A 346 9.22 -16.67 -8.63
N TYR A 347 8.44 -17.72 -8.35
CA TYR A 347 7.07 -17.83 -8.84
C TYR A 347 6.19 -16.71 -8.24
N GLY A 348 6.43 -16.29 -7.00
CA GLY A 348 5.75 -15.15 -6.38
C GLY A 348 5.87 -13.87 -7.20
N ALA A 349 7.07 -13.56 -7.73
CA ALA A 349 7.27 -12.40 -8.60
C ALA A 349 6.46 -12.50 -9.90
N GLN A 350 6.40 -13.69 -10.51
CA GLN A 350 5.57 -13.94 -11.70
C GLN A 350 4.07 -13.81 -11.37
N LEU A 351 3.64 -14.39 -10.23
CA LEU A 351 2.26 -14.38 -9.78
C LEU A 351 1.73 -12.96 -9.58
N LEU A 352 2.46 -12.12 -8.84
CA LEU A 352 2.00 -10.77 -8.53
C LEU A 352 2.01 -9.87 -9.77
N THR A 353 2.97 -10.03 -10.69
CA THR A 353 2.97 -9.35 -11.98
C THR A 353 1.76 -9.77 -12.84
N TYR A 354 1.51 -11.07 -12.92
CA TYR A 354 0.36 -11.62 -13.64
C TYR A 354 -0.97 -11.15 -13.00
N MET A 355 -1.09 -11.21 -11.68
CA MET A 355 -2.29 -10.78 -10.96
C MET A 355 -2.61 -9.32 -11.22
N GLN A 356 -1.60 -8.45 -11.20
CA GLN A 356 -1.80 -7.02 -11.48
C GLN A 356 -2.23 -6.79 -12.94
N THR A 357 -1.66 -7.52 -13.87
CA THR A 357 -2.08 -7.47 -15.28
C THR A 357 -3.53 -7.89 -15.45
N VAL A 358 -3.95 -8.98 -14.79
CA VAL A 358 -5.35 -9.44 -14.79
C VAL A 358 -6.27 -8.39 -14.18
N ARG A 359 -5.89 -7.74 -13.08
CA ARG A 359 -6.69 -6.69 -12.43
C ARG A 359 -6.87 -5.47 -13.34
N PHE A 360 -5.81 -4.96 -13.94
CA PHE A 360 -5.89 -3.82 -14.85
C PHE A 360 -6.71 -4.13 -16.11
N LEU A 361 -6.55 -5.34 -16.68
CA LEU A 361 -7.34 -5.70 -17.84
C LEU A 361 -8.82 -5.94 -17.50
N THR A 362 -9.10 -6.44 -16.30
CA THR A 362 -10.48 -6.53 -15.77
C THR A 362 -11.12 -5.15 -15.69
N ASP A 363 -10.41 -4.17 -15.13
CA ASP A 363 -10.90 -2.81 -15.03
C ASP A 363 -11.09 -2.15 -16.40
N TYR A 364 -10.14 -2.32 -17.31
CA TYR A 364 -10.24 -1.85 -18.69
C TYR A 364 -11.49 -2.37 -19.40
N LEU A 365 -11.82 -3.66 -19.24
CA LEU A 365 -13.02 -4.26 -19.82
C LEU A 365 -14.31 -3.77 -19.14
N ASN A 366 -14.24 -3.38 -17.86
CA ASN A 366 -15.36 -2.82 -17.10
C ASN A 366 -15.58 -1.32 -17.34
N GLY A 367 -14.64 -0.61 -18.00
CA GLY A 367 -14.78 0.78 -18.40
C GLY A 367 -14.01 1.78 -17.54
N ASP A 368 -12.84 1.38 -17.04
CA ASP A 368 -11.91 2.23 -16.24
C ASP A 368 -12.62 2.79 -14.99
N THR A 369 -13.02 1.91 -14.10
CA THR A 369 -13.73 2.24 -12.85
C THR A 369 -12.81 2.34 -11.63
N TYR A 370 -11.55 1.96 -11.79
CA TYR A 370 -10.54 1.91 -10.73
C TYR A 370 -9.82 3.25 -10.56
#